data_9ba6e3f908f99a0164f3ba73d38ce622
#
_entry.id   9ba6e3f908f99a0164f3ba73d38ce622
#
_cell.length_a   1.000
_cell.length_b   1.000
_cell.length_c   1.000
_cell.angle_alpha   90.00
_cell.angle_beta   90.00
_cell.angle_gamma   90.00
#
_symmetry.space_group_name_H-M   'P 1'
#
loop_
_entity.id
_entity.type
_entity.pdbx_description
1 polymer ?
#
loop_
_entity_poly.entity_id
_entity_poly.type
_entity_poly.pdbx_seq_one_letter_code
_entity_poly.pdbx_strand_id
1 'polypeptide(L)'
;METEKLALDIAQALQQAMATPGFSVDDYLDDRDAAPFDPAWSHAHAGLQKTLEQRPEPTRQAIEKGSAALREPVFKQVMGACGSPDLAASLSDDAGLILEATLAGF
;
A
#
# COMPACT_ATOMS: atom_id res chain seq x y z
N MET A 1 -5.72 5.36 -17.46
CA MET A 1 -6.19 6.19 -16.33
C MET A 1 -5.16 6.18 -15.22
N GLU A 2 -5.15 7.21 -14.39
CA GLU A 2 -4.14 7.35 -13.33
C GLU A 2 -4.10 6.17 -12.37
N THR A 3 -5.27 5.64 -11.98
CA THR A 3 -5.36 4.51 -11.06
C THR A 3 -4.74 3.24 -11.64
N GLU A 4 -4.99 2.97 -12.92
CA GLU A 4 -4.43 1.80 -13.59
C GLU A 4 -2.91 1.91 -13.74
N LYS A 5 -2.42 3.11 -14.06
CA LYS A 5 -0.99 3.37 -14.14
C LYS A 5 -0.33 3.20 -12.78
N LEU A 6 -0.94 3.73 -11.73
CA LEU A 6 -0.44 3.61 -10.37
C LEU A 6 -0.36 2.14 -9.96
N ALA A 7 -1.40 1.36 -10.25
CA ALA A 7 -1.41 -0.07 -9.95
C ALA A 7 -0.28 -0.81 -10.66
N LEU A 8 -0.05 -0.49 -11.94
CA LEU A 8 1.02 -1.09 -12.73
C LEU A 8 2.40 -0.70 -12.17
N ASP A 9 2.60 0.56 -11.84
CA ASP A 9 3.86 1.06 -11.28
C ASP A 9 4.18 0.38 -9.94
N ILE A 10 3.18 0.22 -9.09
CA ILE A 10 3.33 -0.47 -7.79
C ILE A 10 3.69 -1.94 -8.03
N ALA A 11 2.99 -2.62 -8.93
CA ALA A 11 3.26 -4.02 -9.24
C ALA A 11 4.69 -4.23 -9.73
N GLN A 12 5.18 -3.36 -10.62
CA GLN A 12 6.54 -3.42 -11.13
C GLN A 12 7.59 -3.15 -10.06
N ALA A 13 7.35 -2.15 -9.21
CA ALA A 13 8.25 -1.83 -8.12
C ALA A 13 8.35 -2.98 -7.11
N LEU A 14 7.23 -3.61 -6.77
CA LEU A 14 7.21 -4.77 -5.87
C LEU A 14 7.97 -5.95 -6.45
N GLN A 15 7.77 -6.24 -7.72
CA GLN A 15 8.45 -7.35 -8.38
C GLN A 15 9.97 -7.13 -8.39
N GLN A 16 10.42 -5.91 -8.70
CA GLN A 16 11.83 -5.58 -8.69
C GLN A 16 12.43 -5.68 -7.29
N ALA A 17 11.71 -5.19 -6.28
CA ALA A 17 12.19 -5.25 -4.89
C ALA A 17 12.33 -6.69 -4.41
N MET A 18 11.34 -7.54 -4.68
CA MET A 18 11.36 -8.94 -4.24
C MET A 18 12.37 -9.79 -5.01
N ALA A 19 12.72 -9.39 -6.23
CA ALA A 19 13.74 -10.05 -7.05
C ALA A 19 15.15 -9.60 -6.72
N THR A 20 15.34 -8.58 -5.90
CA THR A 20 16.65 -8.05 -5.55
C THR A 20 17.45 -9.10 -4.76
N PRO A 21 18.69 -9.42 -5.16
CA PRO A 21 19.52 -10.35 -4.39
C PRO A 21 19.70 -9.89 -2.96
N GLY A 22 19.57 -10.83 -2.02
CA GLY A 22 19.70 -10.54 -0.59
C GLY A 22 18.43 -9.99 0.07
N PHE A 23 17.31 -9.88 -0.66
CA PHE A 23 16.06 -9.46 -0.06
C PHE A 23 15.60 -10.50 0.98
N SER A 24 15.38 -10.05 2.22
CA SER A 24 14.90 -10.87 3.32
C SER A 24 13.54 -10.36 3.79
N VAL A 25 12.53 -11.23 3.74
CA VAL A 25 11.18 -10.89 4.22
C VAL A 25 11.21 -10.54 5.71
N ASP A 26 11.91 -11.35 6.50
CA ASP A 26 11.96 -11.15 7.96
C ASP A 26 12.64 -9.84 8.32
N ASP A 27 13.78 -9.54 7.70
CA ASP A 27 14.48 -8.27 7.94
C ASP A 27 13.65 -7.08 7.53
N TYR A 28 12.96 -7.16 6.40
CA TYR A 28 12.07 -6.10 5.95
C TYR A 28 10.92 -5.85 6.94
N LEU A 29 10.29 -6.91 7.42
CA LEU A 29 9.19 -6.79 8.38
C LEU A 29 9.66 -6.23 9.72
N ASP A 30 10.85 -6.63 10.18
CA ASP A 30 11.44 -6.09 11.41
C ASP A 30 11.71 -4.60 11.28
N ASP A 31 12.31 -4.16 10.18
CA ASP A 31 12.59 -2.75 9.93
C ASP A 31 11.29 -1.94 9.84
N ARG A 32 10.24 -2.52 9.27
CA ARG A 32 8.96 -1.89 9.12
C ARG A 32 8.26 -1.64 10.46
N ASP A 33 8.43 -2.55 11.41
CA ASP A 33 7.82 -2.43 12.75
C ASP A 33 8.60 -1.47 13.66
N ALA A 34 9.75 -1.01 13.23
CA ALA A 34 10.62 -0.13 14.02
C ALA A 34 10.56 1.32 13.52
N ALA A 35 11.06 2.25 14.34
CA ALA A 35 11.27 3.62 13.92
C ALA A 35 12.41 3.66 12.88
N PRO A 36 12.37 4.55 11.89
CA PRO A 36 11.36 5.62 11.70
C PRO A 36 10.12 5.21 10.92
N PHE A 37 10.05 3.97 10.39
CA PHE A 37 8.99 3.58 9.47
C PHE A 37 7.61 3.55 10.13
N ASP A 38 7.46 2.79 11.23
CA ASP A 38 6.16 2.58 11.84
C ASP A 38 5.49 3.89 12.32
N PRO A 39 6.17 4.79 13.04
CA PRO A 39 5.59 6.07 13.40
C PRO A 39 5.23 6.94 12.18
N ALA A 40 6.06 6.92 11.14
CA ALA A 40 5.82 7.69 9.93
C ALA A 40 4.57 7.20 9.19
N TRP A 41 4.42 5.88 9.08
CA TRP A 41 3.25 5.26 8.45
C TRP A 41 1.96 5.60 9.22
N SER A 42 2.00 5.47 10.54
CA SER A 42 0.84 5.77 11.39
C SER A 42 0.46 7.24 11.30
N HIS A 43 1.42 8.14 11.25
CA HIS A 43 1.18 9.57 11.10
C HIS A 43 0.54 9.89 9.75
N ALA A 44 1.06 9.30 8.67
CA ALA A 44 0.50 9.48 7.34
C ALA A 44 -0.93 8.95 7.24
N HIS A 45 -1.19 7.77 7.82
CA HIS A 45 -2.52 7.18 7.84
C HIS A 45 -3.52 8.07 8.58
N ALA A 46 -3.14 8.58 9.76
CA ALA A 46 -4.00 9.47 10.54
C ALA A 46 -4.32 10.77 9.78
N GLY A 47 -3.31 11.36 9.13
CA GLY A 47 -3.50 12.56 8.31
C GLY A 47 -4.42 12.31 7.13
N LEU A 48 -4.27 11.18 6.47
CA LEU A 48 -5.14 10.79 5.36
C LEU A 48 -6.59 10.62 5.82
N GLN A 49 -6.82 9.97 6.97
CA GLN A 49 -8.17 9.79 7.50
C GLN A 49 -8.85 11.13 7.76
N LYS A 50 -8.15 12.11 8.31
CA LYS A 50 -8.69 13.45 8.51
C LYS A 50 -9.05 14.12 7.19
N THR A 51 -8.21 13.96 6.18
CA THR A 51 -8.47 14.51 4.84
C THR A 51 -9.70 13.87 4.23
N LEU A 52 -9.85 12.55 4.34
CA LEU A 52 -10.99 11.81 3.81
C LEU A 52 -12.29 12.23 4.49
N GLU A 53 -12.29 12.49 5.81
CA GLU A 53 -13.46 12.96 6.55
C GLU A 53 -14.01 14.27 5.99
N GLN A 54 -13.16 15.09 5.39
CA GLN A 54 -13.54 16.37 4.79
C GLN A 54 -14.05 16.24 3.36
N ARG A 55 -14.00 15.05 2.77
CA ARG A 55 -14.48 14.81 1.42
C ARG A 55 -15.94 14.39 1.41
N PRO A 56 -16.70 14.71 0.33
CA PRO A 56 -18.07 14.23 0.20
C PRO A 56 -18.14 12.70 0.23
N GLU A 57 -19.25 12.17 0.74
CA GLU A 57 -19.44 10.73 0.86
C GLU A 57 -19.24 9.97 -0.44
N PRO A 58 -19.80 10.41 -1.60
CA PRO A 58 -19.53 9.71 -2.86
C PRO A 58 -18.06 9.62 -3.23
N THR A 59 -17.29 10.68 -2.93
CA THR A 59 -15.84 10.69 -3.16
C THR A 59 -15.13 9.68 -2.27
N ARG A 60 -15.50 9.63 -0.99
CA ARG A 60 -14.92 8.67 -0.05
C ARG A 60 -15.21 7.23 -0.46
N GLN A 61 -16.43 6.94 -0.87
CA GLN A 61 -16.82 5.61 -1.32
C GLN A 61 -16.05 5.20 -2.57
N ALA A 62 -15.84 6.11 -3.52
CA ALA A 62 -15.07 5.83 -4.71
C ALA A 62 -13.60 5.51 -4.38
N ILE A 63 -13.02 6.25 -3.43
CA ILE A 63 -11.65 6.04 -2.99
C ILE A 63 -11.51 4.68 -2.29
N GLU A 64 -12.43 4.35 -1.38
CA GLU A 64 -12.41 3.05 -0.69
C GLU A 64 -12.54 1.89 -1.65
N LYS A 65 -13.41 2.00 -2.64
CA LYS A 65 -13.62 0.98 -3.66
C LYS A 65 -12.36 0.79 -4.51
N GLY A 66 -11.73 1.90 -4.92
CA GLY A 66 -10.48 1.85 -5.67
C GLY A 66 -9.35 1.22 -4.87
N SER A 67 -9.27 1.56 -3.59
CA SER A 67 -8.27 1.00 -2.66
C SER A 67 -8.44 -0.51 -2.51
N ALA A 68 -9.67 -0.98 -2.30
CA ALA A 68 -9.95 -2.41 -2.19
C ALA A 68 -9.61 -3.15 -3.48
N ALA A 69 -9.92 -2.55 -4.63
CA ALA A 69 -9.62 -3.14 -5.94
C ALA A 69 -8.12 -3.27 -6.21
N LEU A 70 -7.30 -2.39 -5.61
CA LEU A 70 -5.85 -2.47 -5.74
C LEU A 70 -5.22 -3.44 -4.74
N ARG A 71 -5.72 -3.48 -3.51
CA ARG A 71 -5.13 -4.31 -2.45
C ARG A 71 -5.14 -5.79 -2.78
N GLU A 72 -6.23 -6.29 -3.36
CA GLU A 72 -6.36 -7.71 -3.66
C GLU A 72 -5.29 -8.21 -4.66
N PRO A 73 -5.09 -7.56 -5.82
CA PRO A 73 -4.02 -7.97 -6.73
C PRO A 73 -2.62 -7.87 -6.11
N VAL A 74 -2.35 -6.84 -5.31
CA VAL A 74 -1.07 -6.69 -4.63
C VAL A 74 -0.84 -7.85 -3.65
N PHE A 75 -1.85 -8.18 -2.85
CA PHE A 75 -1.76 -9.30 -1.92
C PHE A 75 -1.43 -10.60 -2.65
N LYS A 76 -2.14 -10.89 -3.73
CA LYS A 76 -1.92 -12.10 -4.53
C LYS A 76 -0.54 -12.12 -5.16
N GLN A 77 -0.07 -10.97 -5.65
CA GLN A 77 1.26 -10.86 -6.26
C GLN A 77 2.36 -11.19 -5.25
N VAL A 78 2.27 -10.62 -4.04
CA VAL A 78 3.28 -10.85 -3.00
C VAL A 78 3.23 -12.30 -2.53
N MET A 79 2.03 -12.86 -2.32
CA MET A 79 1.88 -14.27 -1.95
C MET A 79 2.49 -15.19 -3.00
N GLY A 80 2.29 -14.91 -4.27
CA GLY A 80 2.87 -15.68 -5.37
C GLY A 80 4.38 -15.61 -5.44
N ALA A 81 4.95 -14.46 -5.05
CA ALA A 81 6.39 -14.23 -5.13
C ALA A 81 7.16 -14.81 -3.94
N CYS A 82 6.63 -14.73 -2.72
CA CYS A 82 7.38 -15.10 -1.52
C CYS A 82 6.60 -15.96 -0.51
N GLY A 83 5.31 -16.13 -0.68
CA GLY A 83 4.50 -16.98 0.19
C GLY A 83 4.32 -16.46 1.62
N SER A 84 4.59 -15.17 1.88
CA SER A 84 4.46 -14.58 3.21
C SER A 84 3.16 -13.80 3.34
N PRO A 85 2.16 -14.30 4.14
CA PRO A 85 0.94 -13.55 4.39
C PRO A 85 1.17 -12.21 5.08
N ASP A 86 2.14 -12.15 6.00
CA ASP A 86 2.45 -10.92 6.73
C ASP A 86 3.00 -9.84 5.78
N LEU A 87 3.92 -10.22 4.90
CA LEU A 87 4.44 -9.29 3.91
C LEU A 87 3.35 -8.88 2.91
N ALA A 88 2.54 -9.83 2.47
CA ALA A 88 1.45 -9.55 1.54
C ALA A 88 0.44 -8.57 2.14
N ALA A 89 0.07 -8.74 3.40
CA ALA A 89 -0.83 -7.82 4.11
C ALA A 89 -0.21 -6.43 4.23
N SER A 90 1.05 -6.35 4.64
CA SER A 90 1.76 -5.08 4.82
C SER A 90 1.86 -4.30 3.51
N LEU A 91 2.27 -4.95 2.43
CA LEU A 91 2.43 -4.28 1.14
C LEU A 91 1.09 -3.92 0.49
N SER A 92 0.05 -4.72 0.71
CA SER A 92 -1.29 -4.35 0.22
C SER A 92 -1.83 -3.13 0.97
N ASP A 93 -1.57 -3.03 2.28
CA ASP A 93 -1.95 -1.84 3.06
C ASP A 93 -1.19 -0.60 2.57
N ASP A 94 0.09 -0.72 2.25
CA ASP A 94 0.88 0.37 1.71
C ASP A 94 0.34 0.84 0.36
N ALA A 95 0.00 -0.10 -0.51
CA ALA A 95 -0.58 0.22 -1.82
C ALA A 95 -1.91 0.95 -1.66
N GLY A 96 -2.76 0.50 -0.73
CA GLY A 96 -4.01 1.16 -0.42
C GLY A 96 -3.81 2.57 0.09
N LEU A 97 -2.85 2.77 1.00
CA LEU A 97 -2.52 4.09 1.54
C LEU A 97 -2.07 5.05 0.43
N ILE A 98 -1.19 4.60 -0.46
CA ILE A 98 -0.69 5.39 -1.58
C ILE A 98 -1.84 5.81 -2.50
N LEU A 99 -2.70 4.86 -2.87
CA LEU A 99 -3.82 5.13 -3.76
C LEU A 99 -4.80 6.11 -3.13
N GLU A 100 -5.18 5.88 -1.88
CA GLU A 100 -6.10 6.75 -1.15
C GLU A 100 -5.55 8.17 -1.03
N ALA A 101 -4.27 8.30 -0.69
CA ALA A 101 -3.60 9.60 -0.60
C ALA A 101 -3.59 10.32 -1.94
N THR A 102 -3.28 9.60 -3.02
CA THR A 102 -3.25 10.16 -4.37
C THR A 102 -4.62 10.66 -4.79
N LEU A 103 -5.67 9.86 -4.59
CA LEU A 103 -7.02 10.21 -5.00
C LEU A 103 -7.65 11.30 -4.11
N ALA A 104 -7.27 11.34 -2.84
CA ALA A 104 -7.76 12.36 -1.90
C ALA A 104 -7.04 13.71 -2.04
N GLY A 105 -5.92 13.75 -2.74
CA GLY A 105 -5.11 14.95 -2.85
C GLY A 105 -4.31 15.27 -1.60
N PHE A 106 -4.00 14.23 -0.85
CA PHE A 106 -3.25 14.33 0.41
C PHE A 106 -1.74 14.45 0.19
#